data_e788a5287d0ac6c7ec22340202718790
#
_entry.id   e788a5287d0ac6c7ec22340202718790
#
_cell.length_a   1.000
_cell.length_b   1.000
_cell.length_c   1.000
_cell.angle_alpha   90.00
_cell.angle_beta   90.00
_cell.angle_gamma   90.00
#
_symmetry.space_group_name_H-M   'P 1'
#
loop_
_entity.id
_entity.type
_entity.pdbx_description
1 polymer ?
#
loop_
_entity_poly.entity_id
_entity_poly.type
_entity_poly.pdbx_seq_one_letter_code
_entity_poly.pdbx_strand_id
1 'polypeptide(L)'
;MSRIPTASRDSVPQDQVAAFDEMVRQRGSVPDIGPISVMINVPELAKRGEQFRAYIRGDESSLPANVRELAMILTAREMDCQFIWNAHAAFARQSGLSDELVDNLREKKDLPSLSTEESAVVEYGRDLFRTRRVSQPHYNAAHALFGTRGLVELTNLMGYYSNLAFNINAFDVSLPDNLIEKPLPV
;
A
#
# COMPACT_ATOMS: atom_id res chain seq x y z
N MET A 1 18.62 3.37 9.19
CA MET A 1 17.92 4.22 10.19
C MET A 1 17.06 5.23 9.45
N SER A 2 15.84 5.48 9.90
CA SER A 2 15.00 6.54 9.31
C SER A 2 15.70 7.90 9.36
N ARG A 3 15.46 8.75 8.35
CA ARG A 3 16.00 10.13 8.28
C ARG A 3 15.39 11.08 9.29
N ILE A 4 14.27 10.70 9.93
CA ILE A 4 13.64 11.47 11.00
C ILE A 4 13.63 10.66 12.31
N PRO A 5 13.75 11.33 13.47
CA PRO A 5 13.67 10.65 14.75
C PRO A 5 12.25 10.15 15.01
N THR A 6 12.13 9.20 15.94
CA THR A 6 10.82 8.79 16.46
C THR A 6 10.10 10.00 17.07
N ALA A 7 8.83 10.18 16.69
CA ALA A 7 8.04 11.29 17.21
C ALA A 7 7.84 11.17 18.71
N SER A 8 7.76 12.31 19.37
CA SER A 8 7.38 12.42 20.78
C SER A 8 6.32 13.49 20.96
N ARG A 9 5.66 13.49 22.11
CA ARG A 9 4.64 14.49 22.43
C ARG A 9 5.17 15.93 22.34
N ASP A 10 6.45 16.14 22.63
CA ASP A 10 7.08 17.46 22.61
C ASP A 10 7.59 17.85 21.20
N SER A 11 7.76 16.87 20.30
CA SER A 11 8.25 17.13 18.94
C SER A 11 7.15 17.36 17.90
N VAL A 12 5.89 17.01 18.22
CA VAL A 12 4.75 17.21 17.32
C VAL A 12 4.18 18.62 17.43
N PRO A 13 3.44 19.13 16.41
CA PRO A 13 2.79 20.43 16.49
C PRO A 13 1.87 20.53 17.70
N GLN A 14 1.95 21.64 18.44
CA GLN A 14 1.21 21.83 19.71
C GLN A 14 -0.31 21.76 19.54
N ASP A 15 -0.83 22.22 18.42
CA ASP A 15 -2.26 22.13 18.06
C ASP A 15 -2.71 20.71 17.71
N GLN A 16 -1.79 19.75 17.55
CA GLN A 16 -2.05 18.36 17.20
C GLN A 16 -1.71 17.35 18.30
N VAL A 17 -1.29 17.82 19.48
CA VAL A 17 -0.93 16.95 20.61
C VAL A 17 -2.08 16.03 21.01
N ALA A 18 -3.32 16.50 20.97
CA ALA A 18 -4.48 15.69 21.30
C ALA A 18 -4.65 14.49 20.33
N ALA A 19 -4.40 14.71 19.02
CA ALA A 19 -4.43 13.65 18.03
C ALA A 19 -3.28 12.65 18.23
N PHE A 20 -2.08 13.14 18.60
CA PHE A 20 -0.94 12.28 18.96
C PHE A 20 -1.28 11.38 20.14
N ASP A 21 -1.76 11.96 21.24
CA ASP A 21 -2.11 11.22 22.47
C ASP A 21 -3.20 10.17 22.20
N GLU A 22 -4.18 10.49 21.35
CA GLU A 22 -5.23 9.56 20.94
C GLU A 22 -4.66 8.37 20.17
N MET A 23 -3.81 8.61 19.18
CA MET A 23 -3.20 7.56 18.36
C MET A 23 -2.28 6.65 19.19
N VAL A 24 -1.48 7.23 20.06
CA VAL A 24 -0.61 6.46 20.98
C VAL A 24 -1.45 5.60 21.92
N ARG A 25 -2.54 6.13 22.47
CA ARG A 25 -3.45 5.37 23.32
C ARG A 25 -4.10 4.20 22.58
N GLN A 26 -4.55 4.41 21.33
CA GLN A 26 -5.19 3.36 20.52
C GLN A 26 -4.20 2.24 20.13
N ARG A 27 -2.93 2.56 19.92
CA ARG A 27 -1.89 1.61 19.52
C ARG A 27 -1.11 1.00 20.68
N GLY A 28 -1.19 1.61 21.87
CA GLY A 28 -0.42 1.21 23.05
C GLY A 28 1.02 1.75 23.09
N SER A 29 1.54 2.29 21.99
CA SER A 29 2.87 2.89 21.89
C SER A 29 2.95 3.90 20.74
N VAL A 30 4.02 4.71 20.74
CA VAL A 30 4.36 5.53 19.58
C VAL A 30 4.79 4.62 18.44
N PRO A 31 4.22 4.76 17.22
CA PRO A 31 4.66 3.98 16.07
C PRO A 31 6.12 4.28 15.71
N ASP A 32 6.94 3.25 15.65
CA ASP A 32 8.39 3.34 15.37
C ASP A 32 8.79 2.66 14.06
N ILE A 33 7.85 1.99 13.39
CA ILE A 33 8.09 1.26 12.16
C ILE A 33 7.04 1.58 11.09
N GLY A 34 7.42 1.47 9.82
CA GLY A 34 6.55 1.64 8.67
C GLY A 34 6.13 3.09 8.42
N PRO A 35 5.19 3.32 7.48
CA PRO A 35 4.85 4.68 7.06
C PRO A 35 4.23 5.52 8.18
N ILE A 36 3.59 4.88 9.15
CA ILE A 36 2.97 5.58 10.27
C ILE A 36 4.02 6.20 11.22
N SER A 37 5.23 5.63 11.30
CA SER A 37 6.33 6.22 12.09
C SER A 37 6.78 7.58 11.55
N VAL A 38 6.61 7.79 10.26
CA VAL A 38 6.83 9.07 9.59
C VAL A 38 5.63 9.99 9.80
N MET A 39 4.44 9.51 9.45
CA MET A 39 3.22 10.30 9.43
C MET A 39 2.82 10.82 10.82
N ILE A 40 3.16 10.10 11.90
CA ILE A 40 2.83 10.49 13.28
C ILE A 40 3.52 11.79 13.71
N ASN A 41 4.54 12.25 13.00
CA ASN A 41 5.12 13.59 13.19
C ASN A 41 4.14 14.71 12.81
N VAL A 42 3.07 14.39 12.09
CA VAL A 42 1.92 15.24 11.81
C VAL A 42 0.66 14.44 12.20
N PRO A 43 0.30 14.39 13.48
CA PRO A 43 -0.70 13.46 14.03
C PRO A 43 -2.06 13.50 13.35
N GLU A 44 -2.55 14.67 12.95
CA GLU A 44 -3.81 14.80 12.22
C GLU A 44 -3.75 14.15 10.83
N LEU A 45 -2.60 14.22 10.14
CA LEU A 45 -2.40 13.51 8.88
C LEU A 45 -2.42 11.99 9.10
N ALA A 46 -1.70 11.52 10.10
CA ALA A 46 -1.65 10.09 10.45
C ALA A 46 -3.04 9.55 10.80
N LYS A 47 -3.79 10.26 11.65
CA LYS A 47 -5.15 9.89 12.07
C LYS A 47 -6.11 9.76 10.88
N ARG A 48 -6.11 10.75 9.97
CA ARG A 48 -6.96 10.71 8.77
C ARG A 48 -6.52 9.64 7.78
N GLY A 49 -5.23 9.40 7.67
CA GLY A 49 -4.68 8.29 6.88
C GLY A 49 -5.15 6.93 7.39
N GLU A 50 -5.19 6.71 8.72
CA GLU A 50 -5.71 5.48 9.31
C GLU A 50 -7.22 5.29 9.08
N GLN A 51 -8.01 6.36 9.12
CA GLN A 51 -9.43 6.30 8.79
C GLN A 51 -9.67 5.89 7.33
N PHE A 52 -8.90 6.49 6.41
CA PHE A 52 -8.96 6.13 4.99
C PHE A 52 -8.51 4.67 4.77
N ARG A 53 -7.43 4.25 5.43
CA ARG A 53 -6.95 2.86 5.39
C ARG A 53 -8.00 1.88 5.88
N ALA A 54 -8.67 2.19 6.98
CA ALA A 54 -9.69 1.34 7.56
C ALA A 54 -10.84 1.07 6.56
N TYR A 55 -11.30 2.10 5.85
CA TYR A 55 -12.31 1.95 4.80
C TYR A 55 -11.78 1.10 3.62
N ILE A 56 -10.65 1.50 3.03
CA ILE A 56 -10.22 0.95 1.74
C ILE A 56 -9.69 -0.49 1.83
N ARG A 57 -9.30 -0.93 3.05
CA ARG A 57 -8.87 -2.30 3.34
C ARG A 57 -9.89 -3.12 4.10
N GLY A 58 -10.89 -2.47 4.69
CA GLY A 58 -11.90 -3.11 5.52
C GLY A 58 -12.98 -3.82 4.71
N ASP A 59 -13.93 -4.39 5.44
CA ASP A 59 -15.08 -5.11 4.88
C ASP A 59 -16.07 -4.20 4.16
N GLU A 60 -15.96 -2.89 4.34
CA GLU A 60 -16.75 -1.91 3.61
C GLU A 60 -16.33 -1.75 2.15
N SER A 61 -15.10 -2.12 1.79
CA SER A 61 -14.63 -2.10 0.41
C SER A 61 -15.33 -3.19 -0.42
N SER A 62 -15.75 -2.83 -1.63
CA SER A 62 -16.37 -3.77 -2.57
C SER A 62 -15.35 -4.68 -3.27
N LEU A 63 -14.06 -4.43 -3.12
CA LEU A 63 -13.01 -5.20 -3.76
C LEU A 63 -12.72 -6.50 -3.02
N PRO A 64 -12.61 -7.65 -3.71
CA PRO A 64 -12.13 -8.91 -3.12
C PRO A 64 -10.74 -8.78 -2.49
N ALA A 65 -10.44 -9.62 -1.50
CA ALA A 65 -9.17 -9.57 -0.78
C ALA A 65 -7.96 -9.78 -1.71
N ASN A 66 -8.03 -10.77 -2.62
CA ASN A 66 -6.96 -11.04 -3.59
C ASN A 66 -6.72 -9.84 -4.54
N VAL A 67 -7.77 -9.15 -4.98
CA VAL A 67 -7.68 -7.93 -5.81
C VAL A 67 -6.99 -6.80 -5.03
N ARG A 68 -7.36 -6.60 -3.76
CA ARG A 68 -6.71 -5.60 -2.90
C ARG A 68 -5.24 -5.90 -2.68
N GLU A 69 -4.90 -7.14 -2.33
CA GLU A 69 -3.49 -7.52 -2.09
C GLU A 69 -2.67 -7.44 -3.38
N LEU A 70 -3.22 -7.86 -4.54
CA LEU A 70 -2.53 -7.70 -5.84
C LEU A 70 -2.26 -6.22 -6.14
N ALA A 71 -3.24 -5.34 -5.94
CA ALA A 71 -3.05 -3.91 -6.14
C ALA A 71 -1.98 -3.32 -5.22
N MET A 72 -1.90 -3.78 -3.95
CA MET A 72 -0.90 -3.32 -2.98
C MET A 72 0.52 -3.78 -3.35
N ILE A 73 0.72 -5.07 -3.70
CA ILE A 73 2.04 -5.57 -4.09
C ILE A 73 2.48 -5.05 -5.47
N LEU A 74 1.56 -4.84 -6.40
CA LEU A 74 1.84 -4.17 -7.67
C LEU A 74 2.32 -2.74 -7.42
N THR A 75 1.62 -1.98 -6.57
CA THR A 75 2.05 -0.63 -6.18
C THR A 75 3.43 -0.65 -5.54
N ALA A 76 3.67 -1.59 -4.61
CA ALA A 76 4.97 -1.75 -3.98
C ALA A 76 6.09 -1.97 -5.01
N ARG A 77 5.83 -2.81 -6.05
CA ARG A 77 6.80 -3.09 -7.12
C ARG A 77 7.02 -1.88 -8.02
N GLU A 78 5.96 -1.20 -8.45
CA GLU A 78 6.09 -0.03 -9.34
C GLU A 78 6.71 1.19 -8.62
N MET A 79 6.61 1.24 -7.28
CA MET A 79 7.23 2.27 -6.43
C MET A 79 8.57 1.84 -5.85
N ASP A 80 9.08 0.66 -6.17
CA ASP A 80 10.29 0.06 -5.59
C ASP A 80 10.31 0.12 -4.03
N CYS A 81 9.15 -0.07 -3.40
CA CYS A 81 9.00 0.04 -1.95
C CYS A 81 9.10 -1.33 -1.27
N GLN A 82 10.31 -1.66 -0.78
CA GLN A 82 10.60 -2.93 -0.11
C GLN A 82 9.73 -3.15 1.14
N PHE A 83 9.45 -2.10 1.90
CA PHE A 83 8.66 -2.21 3.12
C PHE A 83 7.22 -2.67 2.85
N ILE A 84 6.54 -2.01 1.90
CA ILE A 84 5.17 -2.39 1.53
C ILE A 84 5.15 -3.79 0.94
N TRP A 85 6.13 -4.12 0.11
CA TRP A 85 6.27 -5.47 -0.44
C TRP A 85 6.33 -6.51 0.68
N ASN A 86 7.25 -6.36 1.62
CA ASN A 86 7.44 -7.30 2.72
C ASN A 86 6.19 -7.44 3.59
N ALA A 87 5.45 -6.34 3.78
CA ALA A 87 4.23 -6.34 4.58
C ALA A 87 3.04 -7.04 3.89
N HIS A 88 3.03 -7.15 2.54
CA HIS A 88 1.86 -7.57 1.79
C HIS A 88 2.04 -8.84 0.93
N ALA A 89 3.26 -9.20 0.51
CA ALA A 89 3.44 -10.32 -0.40
C ALA A 89 2.99 -11.67 0.19
N ALA A 90 3.20 -11.90 1.49
CA ALA A 90 2.70 -13.09 2.16
C ALA A 90 1.16 -13.12 2.22
N PHE A 91 0.51 -12.00 2.48
CA PHE A 91 -0.96 -11.90 2.45
C PHE A 91 -1.51 -12.07 1.04
N ALA A 92 -0.82 -11.59 0.02
CA ALA A 92 -1.17 -11.81 -1.37
C ALA A 92 -1.23 -13.31 -1.71
N ARG A 93 -0.23 -14.10 -1.30
CA ARG A 93 -0.23 -15.56 -1.42
C ARG A 93 -1.39 -16.21 -0.63
N GLN A 94 -1.59 -15.79 0.61
CA GLN A 94 -2.68 -16.30 1.46
C GLN A 94 -4.07 -15.95 0.90
N SER A 95 -4.22 -14.87 0.15
CA SER A 95 -5.47 -14.50 -0.50
C SER A 95 -5.76 -15.27 -1.80
N GLY A 96 -4.84 -16.17 -2.22
CA GLY A 96 -5.02 -17.06 -3.35
C GLY A 96 -4.24 -16.67 -4.61
N LEU A 97 -3.38 -15.64 -4.57
CA LEU A 97 -2.48 -15.35 -5.68
C LEU A 97 -1.39 -16.44 -5.76
N SER A 98 -1.06 -16.88 -6.97
CA SER A 98 -0.06 -17.93 -7.16
C SER A 98 1.33 -17.46 -6.76
N ASP A 99 2.14 -18.39 -6.25
CA ASP A 99 3.56 -18.11 -5.93
C ASP A 99 4.31 -17.61 -7.14
N GLU A 100 4.04 -18.16 -8.34
CA GLU A 100 4.67 -17.75 -9.57
C GLU A 100 4.34 -16.30 -9.94
N LEU A 101 3.07 -15.87 -9.79
CA LEU A 101 2.66 -14.49 -10.01
C LEU A 101 3.41 -13.53 -9.06
N VAL A 102 3.43 -13.84 -7.77
CA VAL A 102 4.08 -12.99 -6.77
C VAL A 102 5.59 -12.92 -7.02
N ASP A 103 6.24 -14.06 -7.28
CA ASP A 103 7.69 -14.12 -7.51
C ASP A 103 8.09 -13.42 -8.82
N ASN A 104 7.32 -13.60 -9.91
CA ASN A 104 7.60 -12.96 -11.19
C ASN A 104 7.36 -11.44 -11.11
N LEU A 105 6.33 -11.01 -10.37
CA LEU A 105 6.11 -9.60 -10.11
C LEU A 105 7.28 -8.98 -9.32
N ARG A 106 7.78 -9.68 -8.30
CA ARG A 106 8.97 -9.28 -7.53
C ARG A 106 10.18 -9.04 -8.42
N GLU A 107 10.44 -9.98 -9.33
CA GLU A 107 11.63 -10.01 -10.19
C GLU A 107 11.49 -9.19 -11.48
N LYS A 108 10.35 -8.53 -11.71
CA LYS A 108 10.02 -7.85 -12.98
C LYS A 108 10.11 -8.78 -14.21
N LYS A 109 9.79 -10.06 -14.01
CA LYS A 109 9.72 -11.07 -15.08
C LYS A 109 8.36 -11.04 -15.76
N ASP A 110 8.25 -11.79 -16.87
CA ASP A 110 6.97 -12.05 -17.52
C ASP A 110 6.04 -12.76 -16.53
N LEU A 111 4.81 -12.27 -16.43
CA LEU A 111 3.83 -12.84 -15.53
C LEU A 111 3.26 -14.13 -16.14
N PRO A 112 2.85 -15.11 -15.30
CA PRO A 112 2.18 -16.31 -15.75
C PRO A 112 0.84 -15.98 -16.41
N SER A 113 0.10 -17.01 -16.82
CA SER A 113 -1.29 -16.82 -17.24
C SER A 113 -2.11 -16.28 -16.08
N LEU A 114 -2.63 -15.07 -16.25
CA LEU A 114 -3.44 -14.37 -15.26
C LEU A 114 -4.92 -14.71 -15.44
N SER A 115 -5.65 -14.76 -14.36
CA SER A 115 -7.11 -14.70 -14.41
C SER A 115 -7.59 -13.37 -15.01
N THR A 116 -8.86 -13.30 -15.40
CA THR A 116 -9.44 -12.06 -15.95
C THR A 116 -9.33 -10.89 -14.94
N GLU A 117 -9.56 -11.16 -13.65
CA GLU A 117 -9.47 -10.17 -12.59
C GLU A 117 -8.01 -9.73 -12.35
N GLU A 118 -7.07 -10.67 -12.25
CA GLU A 118 -5.65 -10.36 -12.10
C GLU A 118 -5.11 -9.52 -13.26
N SER A 119 -5.46 -9.91 -14.50
CA SER A 119 -5.08 -9.16 -15.71
C SER A 119 -5.62 -7.73 -15.65
N ALA A 120 -6.90 -7.56 -15.29
CA ALA A 120 -7.50 -6.22 -15.19
C ALA A 120 -6.79 -5.34 -14.16
N VAL A 121 -6.44 -5.88 -12.99
CA VAL A 121 -5.70 -5.13 -11.94
C VAL A 121 -4.30 -4.76 -12.40
N VAL A 122 -3.58 -5.72 -13.00
CA VAL A 122 -2.19 -5.52 -13.44
C VAL A 122 -2.11 -4.50 -14.58
N GLU A 123 -2.93 -4.65 -15.62
CA GLU A 123 -2.88 -3.75 -16.77
C GLU A 123 -3.37 -2.34 -16.42
N TYR A 124 -4.44 -2.23 -15.62
CA TYR A 124 -4.92 -0.96 -15.10
C TYR A 124 -3.85 -0.24 -14.27
N GLY A 125 -3.23 -0.96 -13.33
CA GLY A 125 -2.21 -0.39 -12.46
C GLY A 125 -0.93 -0.02 -13.22
N ARG A 126 -0.45 -0.87 -14.14
CA ARG A 126 0.72 -0.57 -14.98
C ARG A 126 0.51 0.66 -15.83
N ASP A 127 -0.65 0.81 -16.45
CA ASP A 127 -1.00 2.02 -17.19
C ASP A 127 -0.89 3.25 -16.27
N LEU A 128 -1.52 3.17 -15.09
CA LEU A 128 -1.56 4.27 -14.15
C LEU A 128 -0.15 4.66 -13.66
N PHE A 129 0.70 3.68 -13.32
CA PHE A 129 2.05 3.95 -12.80
C PHE A 129 3.03 4.38 -13.88
N ARG A 130 2.97 3.78 -15.05
CA ARG A 130 3.99 3.97 -16.09
C ARG A 130 3.66 5.09 -17.06
N THR A 131 2.36 5.27 -17.38
CA THR A 131 1.92 6.30 -18.33
C THR A 131 1.17 7.46 -17.69
N ARG A 132 0.78 7.36 -16.42
CA ARG A 132 -0.03 8.33 -15.67
C ARG A 132 -1.48 8.44 -16.18
N ARG A 133 -1.89 7.56 -17.06
CA ARG A 133 -3.24 7.50 -17.64
C ARG A 133 -3.59 6.06 -17.96
N VAL A 134 -4.82 5.69 -17.66
CA VAL A 134 -5.34 4.37 -18.02
C VAL A 134 -5.90 4.43 -19.44
N SER A 135 -5.49 3.49 -20.27
CA SER A 135 -6.01 3.33 -21.64
C SER A 135 -7.48 2.94 -21.60
N GLN A 136 -8.23 3.30 -22.65
CA GLN A 136 -9.65 2.97 -22.72
C GLN A 136 -9.94 1.46 -22.66
N PRO A 137 -9.16 0.58 -23.32
CA PRO A 137 -9.36 -0.87 -23.20
C PRO A 137 -9.18 -1.37 -21.75
N HIS A 138 -8.12 -0.97 -21.04
CA HIS A 138 -7.88 -1.41 -19.67
C HIS A 138 -8.90 -0.82 -18.67
N TYR A 139 -9.33 0.43 -18.91
CA TYR A 139 -10.44 1.02 -18.16
C TYR A 139 -11.71 0.18 -18.32
N ASN A 140 -12.09 -0.14 -19.55
CA ASN A 140 -13.31 -0.89 -19.84
C ASN A 140 -13.27 -2.29 -19.23
N ALA A 141 -12.13 -2.99 -19.30
CA ALA A 141 -11.94 -4.32 -18.72
C ALA A 141 -12.11 -4.29 -17.20
N ALA A 142 -11.43 -3.37 -16.51
CA ALA A 142 -11.55 -3.21 -15.07
C ALA A 142 -12.96 -2.74 -14.64
N HIS A 143 -13.56 -1.81 -15.39
CA HIS A 143 -14.91 -1.35 -15.10
C HIS A 143 -15.98 -2.44 -15.26
N ALA A 144 -15.83 -3.32 -16.25
CA ALA A 144 -16.74 -4.43 -16.45
C ALA A 144 -16.76 -5.42 -15.27
N LEU A 145 -15.62 -5.59 -14.59
CA LEU A 145 -15.46 -6.49 -13.44
C LEU A 145 -15.85 -5.84 -12.11
N PHE A 146 -15.39 -4.62 -11.88
CA PHE A 146 -15.49 -3.99 -10.55
C PHE A 146 -16.58 -2.90 -10.47
N GLY A 147 -17.16 -2.51 -11.58
CA GLY A 147 -18.10 -1.39 -11.66
C GLY A 147 -17.46 -0.05 -11.26
N THR A 148 -18.26 1.00 -11.26
CA THR A 148 -17.75 2.34 -10.91
C THR A 148 -17.20 2.41 -9.50
N ARG A 149 -17.91 1.81 -8.52
CA ARG A 149 -17.50 1.83 -7.11
C ARG A 149 -16.15 1.13 -6.94
N GLY A 150 -16.04 -0.12 -7.38
CA GLY A 150 -14.80 -0.89 -7.22
C GLY A 150 -13.63 -0.27 -7.96
N LEU A 151 -13.86 0.34 -9.13
CA LEU A 151 -12.78 1.00 -9.87
C LEU A 151 -12.29 2.28 -9.17
N VAL A 152 -13.19 3.06 -8.56
CA VAL A 152 -12.81 4.20 -7.72
C VAL A 152 -12.02 3.71 -6.51
N GLU A 153 -12.49 2.65 -5.84
CA GLU A 153 -11.78 2.06 -4.69
C GLU A 153 -10.40 1.51 -5.09
N LEU A 154 -10.27 0.80 -6.22
CA LEU A 154 -8.99 0.30 -6.75
C LEU A 154 -7.99 1.43 -7.01
N THR A 155 -8.45 2.48 -7.68
CA THR A 155 -7.62 3.66 -7.97
C THR A 155 -7.13 4.32 -6.69
N ASN A 156 -8.01 4.50 -5.72
CA ASN A 156 -7.67 5.13 -4.44
C ASN A 156 -6.80 4.22 -3.57
N LEU A 157 -6.96 2.90 -3.63
CA LEU A 157 -6.09 1.94 -2.96
C LEU A 157 -4.66 2.07 -3.47
N MET A 158 -4.47 2.05 -4.79
CA MET A 158 -3.16 2.24 -5.42
C MET A 158 -2.57 3.61 -5.08
N GLY A 159 -3.37 4.68 -5.13
CA GLY A 159 -2.95 6.03 -4.75
C GLY A 159 -2.53 6.14 -3.28
N TYR A 160 -3.28 5.53 -2.39
CA TYR A 160 -2.96 5.51 -0.96
C TYR A 160 -1.65 4.76 -0.69
N TYR A 161 -1.45 3.59 -1.30
CA TYR A 161 -0.21 2.84 -1.15
C TYR A 161 0.99 3.53 -1.81
N SER A 162 0.77 4.30 -2.88
CA SER A 162 1.80 5.20 -3.42
C SER A 162 2.21 6.29 -2.43
N ASN A 163 1.23 6.90 -1.75
CA ASN A 163 1.51 7.87 -0.68
C ASN A 163 2.31 7.24 0.47
N LEU A 164 1.96 6.01 0.89
CA LEU A 164 2.73 5.28 1.89
C LEU A 164 4.15 4.97 1.40
N ALA A 165 4.31 4.56 0.13
CA ALA A 165 5.62 4.30 -0.47
C ALA A 165 6.48 5.56 -0.52
N PHE A 166 5.92 6.72 -0.85
CA PHE A 166 6.64 8.00 -0.80
C PHE A 166 7.15 8.30 0.60
N ASN A 167 6.34 8.09 1.64
CA ASN A 167 6.79 8.28 3.02
C ASN A 167 7.94 7.31 3.39
N ILE A 168 7.82 6.04 3.03
CA ILE A 168 8.87 5.04 3.28
C ILE A 168 10.17 5.43 2.56
N ASN A 169 10.11 5.67 1.26
CA ASN A 169 11.27 5.87 0.41
C ASN A 169 11.93 7.25 0.66
N ALA A 170 11.14 8.31 0.87
CA ALA A 170 11.67 9.65 1.13
C ALA A 170 12.37 9.75 2.48
N PHE A 171 11.86 9.05 3.50
CA PHE A 171 12.39 9.10 4.86
C PHE A 171 13.30 7.90 5.21
N ASP A 172 13.59 7.04 4.24
CA ASP A 172 14.49 5.89 4.38
C ASP A 172 14.10 4.99 5.57
N VAL A 173 12.81 4.64 5.64
CA VAL A 173 12.30 3.80 6.72
C VAL A 173 12.82 2.38 6.56
N SER A 174 13.52 1.89 7.57
CA SER A 174 14.15 0.57 7.55
C SER A 174 13.11 -0.55 7.48
N LEU A 175 13.50 -1.65 6.84
CA LEU A 175 12.77 -2.91 6.93
C LEU A 175 12.81 -3.44 8.38
N PRO A 176 11.82 -4.24 8.79
CA PRO A 176 11.90 -4.97 10.05
C PRO A 176 13.03 -5.99 10.01
N ASP A 177 13.60 -6.31 11.18
CA ASP A 177 14.70 -7.28 11.30
C ASP A 177 14.28 -8.70 10.84
N ASN A 178 13.01 -9.04 11.07
CA ASN A 178 12.43 -10.33 10.68
C ASN A 178 11.58 -10.16 9.41
N LEU A 179 12.17 -10.44 8.25
CA LEU A 179 11.46 -10.43 6.99
C LEU A 179 10.58 -11.68 6.86
N ILE A 180 9.33 -11.49 6.45
CA ILE A 180 8.39 -12.58 6.12
C ILE A 180 8.46 -12.99 4.65
N GLU A 181 8.95 -12.10 3.80
CA GLU A 181 9.12 -12.33 2.36
C GLU A 181 10.50 -11.89 1.90
N LYS A 182 10.95 -12.44 0.78
CA LYS A 182 12.17 -11.96 0.13
C LYS A 182 12.01 -10.49 -0.27
N PRO A 183 12.98 -9.61 0.03
CA PRO A 183 12.89 -8.20 -0.34
C PRO A 183 12.83 -8.01 -1.85
N LEU A 184 12.31 -6.88 -2.29
CA LEU A 184 12.39 -6.48 -3.69
C LEU A 184 13.85 -6.28 -4.11
N PRO A 185 14.26 -6.72 -5.30
CA PRO A 185 15.51 -6.28 -5.91
C PRO A 185 15.32 -4.83 -6.42
N VAL A 186 15.91 -3.88 -5.71
CA VAL A 186 15.89 -2.43 -6.00
C VAL A 186 17.29 -1.90 -6.13
#